data_fbc7cfdc826b39f3c2a9c8e474357448
#
_entry.id   fbc7cfdc826b39f3c2a9c8e474357448
#
_cell.length_a   1.000
_cell.length_b   1.000
_cell.length_c   1.000
_cell.angle_alpha   90.00
_cell.angle_beta   90.00
_cell.angle_gamma   90.00
#
_symmetry.space_group_name_H-M   'P 1'
#
loop_
_entity.id
_entity.type
_entity.pdbx_description
1 polymer ?
#
loop_
_entity_poly.entity_id
_entity_poly.type
_entity_poly.pdbx_seq_one_letter_code
_entity_poly.pdbx_strand_id
1 'polypeptide(L)'
;MENLSHLLDGFANIVSPINLLMALIGVVAGTAVGVLPGIGPAMTVALLLPITYGLEPTQAFILFAGIYYGGMYGGSTTSILLNTPGESSSVVTAIEGNLMAKAGRAAQALATAAIGSFVAGTLATLALVFVTPVVVDFAVGLGSPDYFAIMMLAFLAVSIVLGTSRVRGFASLLVGLVIGLIGIDRVTGQQRLTLGIPELADGIDVVVVAVGIFAVGEALWVAAHLRRKSVAVIPVGRPWLSRQDWRRSWKPWLRGAALGFPFGAVPAGGAEVPTFLSYAAEKKLTKHPEEFGKGAIEGVAGPEAANNASAAGSLVPMLAIGLPTTAVAAVMLAAFESYGIQPGPLLFEREPILVWTLIASLFLGNLLLLVLNLPLAPAWARLLRIPRHYLYAGILFFASMGAYAVNAKPLDLVLLLLLGLLGFGMRRFGFPVLPLIVGVILGPRAELQGRRSLQLSGGELSGLIGGPVSYTIYAIIALILLWPLLRRLPIFTKPRRPA
;
A
#
# COMPACT_ATOMS: atom_id res chain seq x y z
N MET A 1 -19.06 12.32 -20.01
CA MET A 1 -19.64 13.45 -19.21
C MET A 1 -20.14 12.96 -17.85
N GLU A 2 -20.64 11.74 -17.76
CA GLU A 2 -21.16 11.10 -16.56
C GLU A 2 -20.15 10.99 -15.40
N ASN A 3 -18.91 10.60 -15.68
CA ASN A 3 -17.85 10.53 -14.67
C ASN A 3 -17.50 11.90 -14.05
N LEU A 4 -17.65 12.98 -14.80
CA LEU A 4 -17.39 14.33 -14.29
C LEU A 4 -18.55 14.82 -13.40
N SER A 5 -19.80 14.48 -13.72
CA SER A 5 -20.94 14.78 -12.84
C SER A 5 -20.84 14.03 -11.52
N HIS A 6 -20.50 12.74 -11.57
CA HIS A 6 -20.29 11.94 -10.34
C HIS A 6 -19.12 12.46 -9.50
N LEU A 7 -18.05 12.96 -10.12
CA LEU A 7 -16.95 13.60 -9.39
C LEU A 7 -17.41 14.89 -8.71
N LEU A 8 -18.25 15.69 -9.35
CA LEU A 8 -18.84 16.90 -8.76
C LEU A 8 -19.74 16.55 -7.57
N ASP A 9 -20.54 15.49 -7.68
CA ASP A 9 -21.34 14.96 -6.57
C ASP A 9 -20.43 14.50 -5.40
N GLY A 10 -19.32 13.84 -5.72
CA GLY A 10 -18.28 13.49 -4.74
C GLY A 10 -17.70 14.72 -4.04
N PHE A 11 -17.40 15.80 -4.79
CA PHE A 11 -16.96 17.07 -4.20
C PHE A 11 -18.06 17.75 -3.37
N ALA A 12 -19.30 17.69 -3.78
CA ALA A 12 -20.41 18.19 -2.98
C ALA A 12 -20.57 17.43 -1.65
N ASN A 13 -20.36 16.11 -1.67
CA ASN A 13 -20.47 15.27 -0.47
C ASN A 13 -19.28 15.44 0.47
N ILE A 14 -18.03 15.58 -0.05
CA ILE A 14 -16.84 15.72 0.79
C ILE A 14 -16.82 17.01 1.61
N VAL A 15 -17.50 18.08 1.15
CA VAL A 15 -17.55 19.35 1.90
C VAL A 15 -18.53 19.32 3.09
N SER A 16 -19.26 18.23 3.31
CA SER A 16 -20.05 18.08 4.54
C SER A 16 -19.15 18.15 5.78
N PRO A 17 -19.60 18.76 6.89
CA PRO A 17 -18.75 18.97 8.06
C PRO A 17 -18.11 17.70 8.61
N ILE A 18 -18.84 16.59 8.61
CA ILE A 18 -18.34 15.31 9.12
C ILE A 18 -17.27 14.72 8.20
N ASN A 19 -17.45 14.78 6.88
CA ASN A 19 -16.50 14.28 5.89
C ASN A 19 -15.22 15.11 5.89
N LEU A 20 -15.33 16.44 6.02
CA LEU A 20 -14.17 17.32 6.18
C LEU A 20 -13.40 16.98 7.46
N LEU A 21 -14.12 16.72 8.56
CA LEU A 21 -13.50 16.31 9.82
C LEU A 21 -12.78 14.97 9.68
N MET A 22 -13.38 13.96 9.01
CA MET A 22 -12.76 12.66 8.75
C MET A 22 -11.52 12.80 7.87
N ALA A 23 -11.57 13.63 6.83
CA ALA A 23 -10.42 13.92 5.98
C ALA A 23 -9.28 14.56 6.78
N LEU A 24 -9.60 15.56 7.62
CA LEU A 24 -8.61 16.22 8.47
C LEU A 24 -7.99 15.25 9.48
N ILE A 25 -8.81 14.49 10.20
CA ILE A 25 -8.33 13.49 11.18
C ILE A 25 -7.46 12.46 10.47
N GLY A 26 -7.88 11.95 9.30
CA GLY A 26 -7.13 10.98 8.51
C GLY A 26 -5.76 11.51 8.09
N VAL A 27 -5.70 12.72 7.55
CA VAL A 27 -4.45 13.37 7.12
C VAL A 27 -3.52 13.62 8.29
N VAL A 28 -4.03 14.13 9.42
CA VAL A 28 -3.25 14.40 10.63
C VAL A 28 -2.73 13.09 11.24
N ALA A 29 -3.60 12.10 11.43
CA ALA A 29 -3.22 10.79 11.96
C ALA A 29 -2.22 10.08 11.05
N GLY A 30 -2.47 10.06 9.73
CA GLY A 30 -1.58 9.47 8.74
C GLY A 30 -0.21 10.13 8.75
N THR A 31 -0.14 11.47 8.74
CA THR A 31 1.13 12.19 8.83
C THR A 31 1.86 11.90 10.14
N ALA A 32 1.16 11.95 11.27
CA ALA A 32 1.74 11.67 12.58
C ALA A 32 2.37 10.27 12.63
N VAL A 33 1.65 9.28 12.11
CA VAL A 33 2.09 7.88 12.06
C VAL A 33 3.24 7.69 11.06
N GLY A 34 3.15 8.28 9.86
CA GLY A 34 4.23 8.22 8.88
C GLY A 34 5.54 8.82 9.38
N VAL A 35 5.47 9.87 10.21
CA VAL A 35 6.64 10.46 10.89
C VAL A 35 7.23 9.50 11.94
N LEU A 36 6.45 8.58 12.52
CA LEU A 36 6.92 7.68 13.56
C LEU A 36 7.56 6.41 12.94
N PRO A 37 8.88 6.17 13.14
CA PRO A 37 9.55 5.03 12.52
C PRO A 37 8.94 3.69 12.97
N GLY A 38 8.62 2.85 12.01
CA GLY A 38 8.07 1.51 12.25
C GLY A 38 6.55 1.47 12.40
N ILE A 39 5.86 2.61 12.25
CA ILE A 39 4.40 2.66 12.21
C ILE A 39 4.00 3.10 10.81
N GLY A 40 3.62 2.15 9.95
CA GLY A 40 3.22 2.46 8.58
C GLY A 40 1.71 2.71 8.43
N PRO A 41 1.27 3.25 7.27
CA PRO A 41 -0.14 3.51 7.03
C PRO A 41 -0.99 2.22 7.03
N ALA A 42 -0.47 1.08 6.55
CA ALA A 42 -1.18 -0.20 6.59
C ALA A 42 -1.55 -0.63 8.02
N MET A 43 -0.57 -0.54 8.93
CA MET A 43 -0.80 -0.82 10.35
C MET A 43 -1.82 0.13 10.96
N THR A 44 -1.78 1.40 10.59
CA THR A 44 -2.68 2.41 11.14
C THR A 44 -4.12 2.21 10.67
N VAL A 45 -4.31 1.92 9.38
CA VAL A 45 -5.65 1.58 8.85
C VAL A 45 -6.17 0.33 9.54
N ALA A 46 -5.35 -0.72 9.66
CA ALA A 46 -5.74 -1.95 10.35
C ALA A 46 -6.16 -1.69 11.81
N LEU A 47 -5.37 -0.90 12.55
CA LEU A 47 -5.63 -0.59 13.95
C LEU A 47 -6.90 0.24 14.14
N LEU A 48 -7.19 1.18 13.24
CA LEU A 48 -8.35 2.05 13.35
C LEU A 48 -9.62 1.43 12.75
N LEU A 49 -9.50 0.41 11.91
CA LEU A 49 -10.64 -0.22 11.24
C LEU A 49 -11.74 -0.67 12.23
N PRO A 50 -11.44 -1.37 13.34
CA PRO A 50 -12.49 -1.73 14.31
C PRO A 50 -13.18 -0.52 14.94
N ILE A 51 -12.45 0.58 15.12
CA ILE A 51 -12.98 1.82 15.72
C ILE A 51 -13.94 2.53 14.74
N THR A 52 -13.75 2.32 13.44
CA THR A 52 -14.58 2.95 12.40
C THR A 52 -15.92 2.27 12.18
N TYR A 53 -16.22 1.11 12.77
CA TYR A 53 -17.53 0.43 12.60
C TYR A 53 -18.73 1.26 13.08
N GLY A 54 -18.51 2.27 13.91
CA GLY A 54 -19.53 3.24 14.29
C GLY A 54 -19.76 4.36 13.27
N LEU A 55 -18.95 4.43 12.19
CA LEU A 55 -19.04 5.42 11.13
C LEU A 55 -19.75 4.86 9.91
N GLU A 56 -20.32 5.73 9.11
CA GLU A 56 -20.76 5.33 7.77
C GLU A 56 -19.56 4.94 6.88
N PRO A 57 -19.76 3.99 5.94
CA PRO A 57 -18.65 3.53 5.08
C PRO A 57 -17.89 4.67 4.41
N THR A 58 -18.60 5.67 3.84
CA THR A 58 -17.97 6.82 3.18
C THR A 58 -17.03 7.58 4.11
N GLN A 59 -17.45 7.81 5.36
CA GLN A 59 -16.66 8.50 6.39
C GLN A 59 -15.39 7.72 6.75
N ALA A 60 -15.53 6.40 6.93
CA ALA A 60 -14.41 5.51 7.22
C ALA A 60 -13.39 5.49 6.08
N PHE A 61 -13.84 5.42 4.83
CA PHE A 61 -12.93 5.40 3.68
C PHE A 61 -12.27 6.74 3.40
N ILE A 62 -12.92 7.87 3.67
CA ILE A 62 -12.28 9.19 3.69
C ILE A 62 -11.15 9.24 4.72
N LEU A 63 -11.41 8.74 5.93
CA LEU A 63 -10.41 8.64 7.00
C LEU A 63 -9.21 7.77 6.55
N PHE A 64 -9.46 6.59 6.01
CA PHE A 64 -8.42 5.67 5.55
C PHE A 64 -7.59 6.24 4.39
N ALA A 65 -8.23 6.91 3.44
CA ALA A 65 -7.54 7.60 2.35
C ALA A 65 -6.61 8.71 2.88
N GLY A 66 -7.09 9.49 3.85
CA GLY A 66 -6.29 10.49 4.55
C GLY A 66 -5.09 9.89 5.29
N ILE A 67 -5.28 8.75 5.96
CA ILE A 67 -4.21 8.00 6.62
C ILE A 67 -3.20 7.47 5.60
N TYR A 68 -3.67 6.92 4.49
CA TYR A 68 -2.80 6.40 3.45
C TYR A 68 -1.89 7.49 2.90
N TYR A 69 -2.46 8.57 2.40
CA TYR A 69 -1.69 9.68 1.82
C TYR A 69 -0.83 10.39 2.87
N GLY A 70 -1.37 10.60 4.07
CA GLY A 70 -0.63 11.18 5.19
C GLY A 70 0.58 10.35 5.61
N GLY A 71 0.42 9.03 5.64
CA GLY A 71 1.50 8.10 5.97
C GLY A 71 2.63 8.10 4.95
N MET A 72 2.29 8.08 3.65
CA MET A 72 3.27 8.19 2.56
C MET A 72 4.10 9.47 2.69
N TYR A 73 3.44 10.56 3.02
CA TYR A 73 4.08 11.85 3.20
C TYR A 73 4.93 11.95 4.47
N GLY A 74 4.41 11.46 5.60
CA GLY A 74 5.11 11.50 6.89
C GLY A 74 6.42 10.73 6.88
N GLY A 75 6.50 9.65 6.11
CA GLY A 75 7.69 8.80 5.94
C GLY A 75 8.92 9.55 5.41
N SER A 76 8.72 10.56 4.57
CA SER A 76 9.79 11.43 4.06
C SER A 76 10.47 12.23 5.18
N THR A 77 9.69 12.73 6.14
CA THR A 77 10.22 13.51 7.27
C THR A 77 11.24 12.70 8.07
N THR A 78 10.91 11.46 8.37
CA THR A 78 11.78 10.55 9.13
C THR A 78 12.99 10.13 8.32
N SER A 79 12.83 9.86 7.04
CA SER A 79 13.90 9.53 6.11
C SER A 79 14.92 10.66 6.02
N ILE A 80 14.46 11.89 5.89
CA ILE A 80 15.29 13.09 5.76
C ILE A 80 16.00 13.43 7.09
N LEU A 81 15.25 13.45 8.20
CA LEU A 81 15.77 13.97 9.48
C LEU A 81 16.52 12.95 10.32
N LEU A 82 16.22 11.65 10.19
CA LEU A 82 16.80 10.59 11.01
C LEU A 82 17.59 9.54 10.22
N ASN A 83 17.57 9.59 8.88
CA ASN A 83 18.09 8.51 8.02
C ASN A 83 17.46 7.15 8.36
N THR A 84 16.21 7.17 8.79
CA THR A 84 15.45 5.99 9.12
C THR A 84 14.15 6.06 8.33
N PRO A 85 13.96 5.21 7.31
CA PRO A 85 12.74 5.27 6.51
C PRO A 85 11.50 5.01 7.39
N GLY A 86 10.47 5.83 7.23
CA GLY A 86 9.18 5.63 7.88
C GLY A 86 8.47 4.41 7.29
N GLU A 87 8.64 4.21 5.99
CA GLU A 87 8.16 3.07 5.23
C GLU A 87 9.17 2.66 4.14
N SER A 88 8.99 1.49 3.54
CA SER A 88 9.94 0.90 2.58
C SER A 88 10.16 1.75 1.33
N SER A 89 9.15 2.44 0.85
CA SER A 89 9.23 3.33 -0.31
C SER A 89 10.06 4.59 -0.06
N SER A 90 10.11 5.06 1.19
CA SER A 90 10.88 6.26 1.57
C SER A 90 12.38 6.02 1.81
N VAL A 91 12.87 4.77 1.65
CA VAL A 91 14.30 4.42 1.71
C VAL A 91 15.12 5.24 0.72
N VAL A 92 14.61 5.42 -0.49
CA VAL A 92 15.30 6.15 -1.56
C VAL A 92 15.46 7.63 -1.22
N THR A 93 14.42 8.21 -0.63
CA THR A 93 14.45 9.60 -0.14
C THR A 93 15.50 9.82 0.93
N ALA A 94 15.77 8.81 1.77
CA ALA A 94 16.81 8.88 2.78
C ALA A 94 18.22 9.04 2.18
N ILE A 95 18.48 8.50 0.97
CA ILE A 95 19.80 8.51 0.33
C ILE A 95 20.30 9.95 0.16
N GLU A 96 19.53 10.80 -0.49
CA GLU A 96 19.93 12.20 -0.75
C GLU A 96 19.37 13.16 0.32
N GLY A 97 18.14 12.92 0.79
CA GLY A 97 17.44 13.80 1.72
C GLY A 97 18.18 13.96 3.06
N ASN A 98 18.71 12.86 3.60
CA ASN A 98 19.50 12.94 4.84
C ASN A 98 20.86 13.63 4.62
N LEU A 99 21.48 13.45 3.48
CA LEU A 99 22.72 14.18 3.12
C LEU A 99 22.47 15.67 2.96
N MET A 100 21.34 16.07 2.32
CA MET A 100 20.90 17.47 2.30
C MET A 100 20.69 18.00 3.71
N ALA A 101 20.01 17.25 4.57
CA ALA A 101 19.74 17.68 5.94
C ALA A 101 21.03 17.88 6.74
N LYS A 102 22.00 16.97 6.65
CA LYS A 102 23.32 17.09 7.25
C LYS A 102 24.13 18.28 6.73
N ALA A 103 23.93 18.65 5.46
CA ALA A 103 24.52 19.85 4.84
C ALA A 103 23.75 21.15 5.20
N GLY A 104 22.84 21.12 6.18
CA GLY A 104 22.06 22.30 6.61
C GLY A 104 20.88 22.64 5.70
N ARG A 105 20.52 21.77 4.75
CA ARG A 105 19.42 21.94 3.77
C ARG A 105 18.21 21.06 4.08
N ALA A 106 17.95 20.75 5.36
CA ALA A 106 16.81 19.96 5.78
C ALA A 106 15.47 20.58 5.35
N ALA A 107 15.35 21.90 5.48
CA ALA A 107 14.17 22.65 5.09
C ALA A 107 13.85 22.52 3.60
N GLN A 108 14.86 22.60 2.73
CA GLN A 108 14.71 22.45 1.28
C GLN A 108 14.35 21.02 0.90
N ALA A 109 14.95 20.02 1.55
CA ALA A 109 14.64 18.61 1.31
C ALA A 109 13.17 18.30 1.68
N LEU A 110 12.69 18.79 2.83
CA LEU A 110 11.29 18.66 3.24
C LEU A 110 10.33 19.44 2.33
N ALA A 111 10.72 20.64 1.89
CA ALA A 111 9.89 21.43 1.00
C ALA A 111 9.74 20.80 -0.39
N THR A 112 10.84 20.28 -0.99
CA THR A 112 10.74 19.61 -2.29
C THR A 112 9.95 18.30 -2.19
N ALA A 113 10.08 17.56 -1.10
CA ALA A 113 9.26 16.38 -0.82
C ALA A 113 7.77 16.77 -0.74
N ALA A 114 7.46 17.80 0.07
CA ALA A 114 6.13 18.30 0.30
C ALA A 114 5.40 18.72 -0.98
N ILE A 115 6.02 19.61 -1.72
CA ILE A 115 5.44 20.17 -2.94
C ILE A 115 5.37 19.10 -4.03
N GLY A 116 6.41 18.26 -4.13
CA GLY A 116 6.46 17.16 -5.09
C GLY A 116 5.36 16.12 -4.85
N SER A 117 5.13 15.75 -3.60
CA SER A 117 4.06 14.85 -3.21
C SER A 117 2.67 15.42 -3.53
N PHE A 118 2.45 16.72 -3.27
CA PHE A 118 1.21 17.41 -3.64
C PHE A 118 0.98 17.40 -5.15
N VAL A 119 1.98 17.79 -5.93
CA VAL A 119 1.89 17.84 -7.40
C VAL A 119 1.63 16.43 -7.94
N ALA A 120 2.42 15.45 -7.53
CA ALA A 120 2.32 14.08 -8.01
C ALA A 120 1.03 13.39 -7.55
N GLY A 121 0.64 13.56 -6.29
CA GLY A 121 -0.61 13.03 -5.76
C GLY A 121 -1.83 13.61 -6.48
N THR A 122 -1.84 14.92 -6.76
CA THR A 122 -2.93 15.58 -7.50
C THR A 122 -3.00 15.08 -8.94
N LEU A 123 -1.88 15.01 -9.66
CA LEU A 123 -1.83 14.49 -11.04
C LEU A 123 -2.23 13.01 -11.09
N ALA A 124 -1.78 12.22 -10.13
CA ALA A 124 -2.13 10.81 -10.05
C ALA A 124 -3.60 10.58 -9.67
N THR A 125 -4.17 11.40 -8.79
CA THR A 125 -5.62 11.36 -8.49
C THR A 125 -6.43 11.78 -9.72
N LEU A 126 -5.97 12.76 -10.48
CA LEU A 126 -6.59 13.11 -11.76
C LEU A 126 -6.52 11.95 -12.76
N ALA A 127 -5.37 11.27 -12.86
CA ALA A 127 -5.24 10.07 -13.68
C ALA A 127 -6.18 8.95 -13.20
N LEU A 128 -6.34 8.76 -11.88
CA LEU A 128 -7.29 7.81 -11.29
C LEU A 128 -8.73 8.06 -11.79
N VAL A 129 -9.18 9.32 -11.81
CA VAL A 129 -10.53 9.72 -12.29
C VAL A 129 -10.79 9.21 -13.72
N PHE A 130 -9.80 9.28 -14.60
CA PHE A 130 -9.97 8.89 -16.01
C PHE A 130 -9.64 7.43 -16.29
N VAL A 131 -8.64 6.88 -15.60
CA VAL A 131 -8.17 5.51 -15.86
C VAL A 131 -9.08 4.47 -15.23
N THR A 132 -9.59 4.73 -14.01
CA THR A 132 -10.38 3.71 -13.30
C THR A 132 -11.66 3.31 -14.04
N PRO A 133 -12.47 4.22 -14.58
CA PRO A 133 -13.65 3.82 -15.36
C PRO A 133 -13.30 2.95 -16.58
N VAL A 134 -12.22 3.26 -17.30
CA VAL A 134 -11.75 2.45 -18.43
C VAL A 134 -11.39 1.03 -17.98
N VAL A 135 -10.73 0.90 -16.82
CA VAL A 135 -10.40 -0.42 -16.25
C VAL A 135 -11.67 -1.14 -15.77
N VAL A 136 -12.66 -0.43 -15.24
CA VAL A 136 -13.97 -0.99 -14.84
C VAL A 136 -14.71 -1.52 -16.06
N ASP A 137 -14.82 -0.74 -17.14
CA ASP A 137 -15.48 -1.15 -18.38
C ASP A 137 -14.83 -2.41 -18.96
N PHE A 138 -13.50 -2.46 -18.94
CA PHE A 138 -12.76 -3.67 -19.32
C PHE A 138 -13.06 -4.85 -18.39
N ALA A 139 -13.12 -4.61 -17.07
CA ALA A 139 -13.31 -5.65 -16.06
C ALA A 139 -14.73 -6.25 -16.07
N VAL A 140 -15.75 -5.50 -16.47
CA VAL A 140 -17.13 -6.01 -16.66
C VAL A 140 -17.17 -7.12 -17.72
N GLY A 141 -16.31 -7.05 -18.74
CA GLY A 141 -16.22 -8.07 -19.80
C GLY A 141 -15.47 -9.35 -19.39
N LEU A 142 -14.87 -9.40 -18.21
CA LEU A 142 -14.07 -10.55 -17.77
C LEU A 142 -14.94 -11.67 -17.22
N GLY A 143 -14.62 -12.91 -17.63
CA GLY A 143 -15.23 -14.13 -17.10
C GLY A 143 -14.49 -14.70 -15.89
N SER A 144 -15.05 -15.74 -15.27
CA SER A 144 -14.41 -16.44 -14.14
C SER A 144 -12.99 -16.94 -14.44
N PRO A 145 -12.68 -17.49 -15.65
CA PRO A 145 -11.31 -17.89 -16.02
C PRO A 145 -10.33 -16.72 -16.00
N ASP A 146 -10.77 -15.53 -16.47
CA ASP A 146 -9.92 -14.36 -16.54
C ASP A 146 -9.62 -13.82 -15.14
N TYR A 147 -10.63 -13.75 -14.26
CA TYR A 147 -10.42 -13.39 -12.85
C TYR A 147 -9.49 -14.37 -12.14
N PHE A 148 -9.64 -15.68 -12.39
CA PHE A 148 -8.74 -16.68 -11.82
C PHE A 148 -7.30 -16.47 -12.30
N ALA A 149 -7.09 -16.25 -13.61
CA ALA A 149 -5.78 -15.98 -14.18
C ALA A 149 -5.15 -14.68 -13.59
N ILE A 150 -5.94 -13.60 -13.43
CA ILE A 150 -5.49 -12.35 -12.81
C ILE A 150 -5.02 -12.60 -11.38
N MET A 151 -5.76 -13.39 -10.59
CA MET A 151 -5.37 -13.72 -9.21
C MET A 151 -4.09 -14.58 -9.17
N MET A 152 -3.92 -15.52 -10.11
CA MET A 152 -2.67 -16.30 -10.24
C MET A 152 -1.49 -15.38 -10.57
N LEU A 153 -1.67 -14.41 -11.46
CA LEU A 153 -0.64 -13.43 -11.78
C LEU A 153 -0.33 -12.54 -10.55
N ALA A 154 -1.34 -12.11 -9.81
CA ALA A 154 -1.15 -11.35 -8.59
C ALA A 154 -0.38 -12.13 -7.52
N PHE A 155 -0.72 -13.40 -7.28
CA PHE A 155 0.00 -14.28 -6.36
C PHE A 155 1.47 -14.44 -6.76
N LEU A 156 1.73 -14.65 -8.05
CA LEU A 156 3.08 -14.74 -8.58
C LEU A 156 3.86 -13.44 -8.39
N ALA A 157 3.25 -12.32 -8.80
CA ALA A 157 3.89 -11.00 -8.76
C ALA A 157 4.27 -10.60 -7.33
N VAL A 158 3.32 -10.69 -6.40
CA VAL A 158 3.53 -10.34 -4.98
C VAL A 158 4.59 -11.24 -4.34
N SER A 159 4.62 -12.54 -4.69
CA SER A 159 5.58 -13.50 -4.13
C SER A 159 7.00 -13.32 -4.65
N ILE A 160 7.17 -12.84 -5.90
CA ILE A 160 8.49 -12.69 -6.53
C ILE A 160 9.12 -11.33 -6.23
N VAL A 161 8.32 -10.26 -6.25
CA VAL A 161 8.85 -8.88 -6.26
C VAL A 161 9.21 -8.39 -4.87
N LEU A 162 8.43 -8.75 -3.85
CA LEU A 162 8.54 -8.13 -2.51
C LEU A 162 9.50 -8.84 -1.54
N GLY A 163 10.11 -9.95 -1.92
CA GLY A 163 11.00 -10.71 -1.04
C GLY A 163 12.45 -10.71 -1.49
N THR A 164 13.38 -10.73 -0.54
CA THR A 164 14.79 -11.05 -0.81
C THR A 164 14.98 -12.47 -1.35
N SER A 165 13.96 -13.34 -1.19
CA SER A 165 13.94 -14.72 -1.63
C SER A 165 12.55 -15.10 -2.14
N ARG A 166 12.48 -15.61 -3.38
CA ARG A 166 11.24 -16.11 -3.98
C ARG A 166 10.58 -17.20 -3.14
N VAL A 167 11.39 -18.08 -2.56
CA VAL A 167 10.90 -19.17 -1.69
C VAL A 167 10.16 -18.61 -0.48
N ARG A 168 10.70 -17.54 0.16
CA ARG A 168 10.04 -16.89 1.29
C ARG A 168 8.75 -16.20 0.87
N GLY A 169 8.71 -15.57 -0.32
CA GLY A 169 7.51 -14.97 -0.87
C GLY A 169 6.39 -15.98 -1.07
N PHE A 170 6.69 -17.12 -1.74
CA PHE A 170 5.72 -18.19 -1.93
C PHE A 170 5.30 -18.86 -0.62
N ALA A 171 6.23 -19.07 0.32
CA ALA A 171 5.89 -19.63 1.62
C ALA A 171 4.94 -18.69 2.40
N SER A 172 5.17 -17.38 2.37
CA SER A 172 4.26 -16.39 2.95
C SER A 172 2.86 -16.45 2.31
N LEU A 173 2.80 -16.54 0.98
CA LEU A 173 1.54 -16.69 0.25
C LEU A 173 0.80 -17.96 0.67
N LEU A 174 1.49 -19.11 0.72
CA LEU A 174 0.87 -20.39 1.10
C LEU A 174 0.30 -20.34 2.52
N VAL A 175 1.02 -19.74 3.47
CA VAL A 175 0.50 -19.53 4.83
C VAL A 175 -0.77 -18.67 4.79
N GLY A 176 -0.77 -17.60 3.99
CA GLY A 176 -1.95 -16.74 3.81
C GLY A 176 -3.14 -17.49 3.19
N LEU A 177 -2.89 -18.31 2.17
CA LEU A 177 -3.93 -19.14 1.53
C LEU A 177 -4.54 -20.13 2.55
N VAL A 178 -3.71 -20.78 3.37
CA VAL A 178 -4.20 -21.71 4.41
C VAL A 178 -5.07 -20.96 5.42
N ILE A 179 -4.65 -19.80 5.89
CA ILE A 179 -5.42 -18.97 6.83
C ILE A 179 -6.75 -18.54 6.20
N GLY A 180 -6.74 -18.06 4.95
CA GLY A 180 -7.93 -17.60 4.25
C GLY A 180 -8.95 -18.70 3.91
N LEU A 181 -8.52 -19.97 3.91
CA LEU A 181 -9.38 -21.12 3.65
C LEU A 181 -9.92 -21.79 4.93
N ILE A 182 -9.60 -21.27 6.11
CA ILE A 182 -10.21 -21.73 7.37
C ILE A 182 -11.69 -21.33 7.38
N GLY A 183 -12.56 -22.25 7.80
CA GLY A 183 -13.99 -21.98 7.93
C GLY A 183 -14.88 -22.88 7.10
N ILE A 184 -16.11 -22.45 6.84
CA ILE A 184 -17.05 -23.19 6.02
C ILE A 184 -16.81 -22.88 4.54
N ASP A 185 -16.65 -23.93 3.75
CA ASP A 185 -16.62 -23.84 2.29
C ASP A 185 -17.97 -23.34 1.76
N ARG A 186 -17.97 -22.19 1.11
CA ARG A 186 -19.19 -21.55 0.59
C ARG A 186 -19.86 -22.34 -0.55
N VAL A 187 -19.16 -23.28 -1.18
CA VAL A 187 -19.69 -24.09 -2.29
C VAL A 187 -20.27 -25.40 -1.78
N THR A 188 -19.57 -26.08 -0.84
CA THR A 188 -19.96 -27.43 -0.36
C THR A 188 -20.63 -27.39 1.02
N GLY A 189 -20.53 -26.29 1.77
CA GLY A 189 -21.00 -26.20 3.16
C GLY A 189 -20.15 -26.97 4.19
N GLN A 190 -19.05 -27.58 3.77
CA GLN A 190 -18.20 -28.37 4.66
C GLN A 190 -17.23 -27.50 5.45
N GLN A 191 -17.01 -27.83 6.70
CA GLN A 191 -15.99 -27.18 7.54
C GLN A 191 -14.56 -27.61 7.12
N ARG A 192 -13.67 -26.64 7.00
CA ARG A 192 -12.26 -26.83 6.63
C ARG A 192 -11.36 -26.20 7.67
N LEU A 193 -10.37 -26.96 8.13
CA LEU A 193 -9.28 -26.50 9.02
C LEU A 193 -9.79 -25.84 10.32
N THR A 194 -11.04 -26.12 10.75
CA THR A 194 -11.63 -25.56 11.97
C THR A 194 -11.14 -26.26 13.25
N LEU A 195 -10.43 -27.38 13.12
CA LEU A 195 -9.90 -28.18 14.24
C LEU A 195 -10.97 -28.55 15.29
N GLY A 196 -12.26 -28.57 14.91
CA GLY A 196 -13.38 -28.81 15.81
C GLY A 196 -13.74 -27.61 16.70
N ILE A 197 -13.20 -26.44 16.46
CA ILE A 197 -13.49 -25.19 17.17
C ILE A 197 -14.68 -24.51 16.45
N PRO A 198 -15.87 -24.41 17.10
CA PRO A 198 -17.06 -23.85 16.43
C PRO A 198 -16.89 -22.41 15.97
N GLU A 199 -16.17 -21.60 16.73
CA GLU A 199 -15.93 -20.19 16.41
C GLU A 199 -15.10 -19.99 15.13
N LEU A 200 -14.32 -21.01 14.72
CA LEU A 200 -13.58 -21.00 13.45
C LEU A 200 -14.43 -21.39 12.25
N ALA A 201 -15.71 -21.76 12.42
CA ALA A 201 -16.61 -22.05 11.32
C ALA A 201 -16.83 -20.83 10.42
N ASP A 202 -16.87 -19.63 10.99
CA ASP A 202 -16.97 -18.36 10.24
C ASP A 202 -15.63 -17.93 9.58
N GLY A 203 -14.54 -18.69 9.81
CA GLY A 203 -13.19 -18.34 9.40
C GLY A 203 -12.50 -17.40 10.38
N ILE A 204 -11.32 -16.94 9.98
CA ILE A 204 -10.56 -15.90 10.72
C ILE A 204 -10.83 -14.57 10.05
N ASP A 205 -11.35 -13.61 10.80
CA ASP A 205 -11.64 -12.28 10.27
C ASP A 205 -10.35 -11.62 9.75
N VAL A 206 -10.44 -11.07 8.54
CA VAL A 206 -9.29 -10.43 7.84
C VAL A 206 -8.75 -9.25 8.64
N VAL A 207 -9.61 -8.56 9.41
CA VAL A 207 -9.20 -7.46 10.28
C VAL A 207 -8.31 -7.98 11.41
N VAL A 208 -8.69 -9.09 12.05
CA VAL A 208 -7.88 -9.74 13.11
C VAL A 208 -6.52 -10.17 12.54
N VAL A 209 -6.50 -10.71 11.30
CA VAL A 209 -5.25 -11.07 10.62
C VAL A 209 -4.39 -9.81 10.37
N ALA A 210 -4.97 -8.77 9.80
CA ALA A 210 -4.25 -7.53 9.49
C ALA A 210 -3.70 -6.86 10.75
N VAL A 211 -4.52 -6.69 11.78
CA VAL A 211 -4.10 -6.10 13.08
C VAL A 211 -3.03 -6.96 13.75
N GLY A 212 -3.20 -8.28 13.77
CA GLY A 212 -2.22 -9.21 14.34
C GLY A 212 -0.85 -9.10 13.67
N ILE A 213 -0.84 -9.25 12.35
CA ILE A 213 0.40 -9.26 11.57
C ILE A 213 1.09 -7.88 11.56
N PHE A 214 0.34 -6.80 11.25
CA PHE A 214 0.93 -5.47 11.09
C PHE A 214 1.12 -4.74 12.43
N ALA A 215 0.11 -4.72 13.32
CA ALA A 215 0.19 -3.93 14.54
C ALA A 215 0.89 -4.70 15.67
N VAL A 216 0.40 -5.88 16.01
CA VAL A 216 0.97 -6.67 17.12
C VAL A 216 2.35 -7.20 16.76
N GLY A 217 2.53 -7.72 15.54
CA GLY A 217 3.82 -8.21 15.04
C GLY A 217 4.91 -7.13 15.08
N GLU A 218 4.59 -5.90 14.64
CA GLU A 218 5.50 -4.76 14.69
C GLU A 218 5.79 -4.31 16.13
N ALA A 219 4.75 -4.24 16.97
CA ALA A 219 4.92 -3.88 18.39
C ALA A 219 5.85 -4.86 19.11
N LEU A 220 5.69 -6.16 18.89
CA LEU A 220 6.58 -7.20 19.42
C LEU A 220 8.01 -7.06 18.89
N TRP A 221 8.15 -6.76 17.59
CA TRP A 221 9.46 -6.53 16.99
C TRP A 221 10.20 -5.36 17.64
N VAL A 222 9.52 -4.23 17.81
CA VAL A 222 10.14 -3.06 18.44
C VAL A 222 10.41 -3.30 19.92
N ALA A 223 9.49 -3.96 20.64
CA ALA A 223 9.71 -4.33 22.04
C ALA A 223 10.98 -5.17 22.24
N ALA A 224 11.27 -6.10 21.31
CA ALA A 224 12.48 -6.89 21.33
C ALA A 224 13.77 -6.06 21.04
N HIS A 225 13.64 -4.84 20.50
CA HIS A 225 14.76 -4.00 20.08
C HIS A 225 14.80 -2.61 20.75
N LEU A 226 14.14 -2.42 21.89
CA LEU A 226 14.02 -1.12 22.60
C LEU A 226 15.36 -0.48 22.98
N ARG A 227 16.44 -1.26 23.12
CA ARG A 227 17.77 -0.78 23.56
C ARG A 227 18.57 -0.03 22.49
N ARG A 228 18.04 0.18 21.30
CA ARG A 228 18.72 0.97 20.26
C ARG A 228 18.74 2.45 20.65
N LYS A 229 19.94 3.05 20.66
CA LYS A 229 20.16 4.48 20.95
C LYS A 229 19.28 5.33 20.01
N SER A 230 18.64 6.36 20.55
CA SER A 230 17.94 7.37 19.74
C SER A 230 18.96 8.14 18.89
N VAL A 231 18.67 8.29 17.61
CA VAL A 231 19.46 9.15 16.71
C VAL A 231 19.04 10.60 16.96
N ALA A 232 19.98 11.53 16.97
CA ALA A 232 19.67 12.94 17.12
C ALA A 232 18.88 13.44 15.89
N VAL A 233 17.76 14.11 16.14
CA VAL A 233 16.93 14.70 15.10
C VAL A 233 17.62 15.97 14.56
N ILE A 234 17.81 16.04 13.24
CA ILE A 234 18.40 17.24 12.60
C ILE A 234 17.40 18.39 12.70
N PRO A 235 17.83 19.61 13.12
CA PRO A 235 16.94 20.76 13.21
C PRO A 235 16.38 21.16 11.85
N VAL A 236 15.09 21.52 11.84
CA VAL A 236 14.40 22.00 10.63
C VAL A 236 14.24 23.51 10.71
N GLY A 237 14.75 24.23 9.70
CA GLY A 237 14.45 25.64 9.49
C GLY A 237 13.08 25.85 8.86
N ARG A 238 12.79 27.05 8.30
CA ARG A 238 11.59 27.30 7.51
C ARG A 238 11.65 26.52 6.20
N PRO A 239 10.72 25.58 5.93
CA PRO A 239 10.74 24.77 4.72
C PRO A 239 10.30 25.62 3.51
N TRP A 240 11.25 26.11 2.76
CA TRP A 240 11.03 26.91 1.56
C TRP A 240 12.06 26.54 0.49
N LEU A 241 11.67 26.63 -0.78
CA LEU A 241 12.54 26.39 -1.92
C LEU A 241 13.09 27.70 -2.47
N SER A 242 14.39 27.73 -2.76
CA SER A 242 14.98 28.80 -3.55
C SER A 242 14.49 28.67 -5.02
N ARG A 243 14.69 29.75 -5.80
CA ARG A 243 14.37 29.73 -7.23
C ARG A 243 15.17 28.66 -7.99
N GLN A 244 16.37 28.38 -7.54
CA GLN A 244 17.23 27.32 -8.11
C GLN A 244 16.69 25.92 -7.74
N ASP A 245 16.34 25.69 -6.48
CA ASP A 245 15.77 24.42 -6.03
C ASP A 245 14.45 24.11 -6.76
N TRP A 246 13.59 25.13 -6.96
CA TRP A 246 12.34 25.00 -7.73
C TRP A 246 12.62 24.57 -9.19
N ARG A 247 13.57 25.23 -9.86
CA ARG A 247 13.94 24.89 -11.24
C ARG A 247 14.50 23.48 -11.39
N ARG A 248 15.15 22.98 -10.35
CA ARG A 248 15.71 21.62 -10.33
C ARG A 248 14.68 20.55 -9.96
N SER A 249 13.63 20.90 -9.22
CA SER A 249 12.65 19.94 -8.67
C SER A 249 11.43 19.70 -9.57
N TRP A 250 10.91 20.71 -10.30
CA TRP A 250 9.63 20.60 -10.99
C TRP A 250 9.58 19.51 -12.07
N LYS A 251 10.67 19.32 -12.84
CA LYS A 251 10.72 18.23 -13.84
C LYS A 251 10.80 16.85 -13.19
N PRO A 252 11.64 16.62 -12.18
CA PRO A 252 11.60 15.43 -11.35
C PRO A 252 10.23 15.08 -10.78
N TRP A 253 9.46 16.05 -10.28
CA TRP A 253 8.11 15.82 -9.80
C TRP A 253 7.19 15.25 -10.88
N LEU A 254 7.20 15.82 -12.09
CA LEU A 254 6.37 15.32 -13.19
C LEU A 254 6.80 13.93 -13.66
N ARG A 255 8.11 13.70 -13.78
CA ARG A 255 8.63 12.38 -14.18
C ARG A 255 8.36 11.31 -13.11
N GLY A 256 8.52 11.69 -11.84
CA GLY A 256 8.16 10.84 -10.71
C GLY A 256 6.69 10.46 -10.73
N ALA A 257 5.80 11.43 -10.94
CA ALA A 257 4.36 11.18 -11.07
C ALA A 257 4.04 10.23 -12.23
N ALA A 258 4.64 10.46 -13.41
CA ALA A 258 4.44 9.62 -14.59
C ALA A 258 4.95 8.19 -14.42
N LEU A 259 6.00 7.97 -13.61
CA LEU A 259 6.49 6.63 -13.26
C LEU A 259 5.66 6.01 -12.13
N GLY A 260 5.34 6.79 -11.10
CA GLY A 260 4.69 6.28 -9.89
C GLY A 260 3.31 5.70 -10.15
N PHE A 261 2.46 6.44 -10.86
CA PHE A 261 1.07 6.05 -11.09
C PHE A 261 0.91 4.69 -11.79
N PRO A 262 1.55 4.41 -12.95
CA PRO A 262 1.41 3.12 -13.61
C PRO A 262 1.98 1.96 -12.79
N PHE A 263 3.14 2.17 -12.13
CA PHE A 263 3.73 1.11 -11.30
C PHE A 263 2.92 0.83 -10.03
N GLY A 264 2.25 1.84 -9.48
CA GLY A 264 1.31 1.64 -8.37
C GLY A 264 0.13 0.75 -8.75
N ALA A 265 -0.34 0.85 -10.00
CA ALA A 265 -1.45 0.04 -10.50
C ALA A 265 -1.07 -1.42 -10.79
N VAL A 266 0.21 -1.76 -10.89
CA VAL A 266 0.67 -3.12 -11.16
C VAL A 266 1.07 -3.82 -9.85
N PRO A 267 0.70 -5.08 -9.61
CA PRO A 267 1.11 -5.84 -8.43
C PRO A 267 2.60 -6.25 -8.49
N ALA A 268 3.48 -5.27 -8.65
CA ALA A 268 4.90 -5.44 -8.92
C ALA A 268 5.80 -4.65 -7.94
N GLY A 269 5.45 -4.63 -6.66
CA GLY A 269 6.32 -4.05 -5.62
C GLY A 269 5.89 -2.68 -5.08
N GLY A 270 4.59 -2.36 -5.18
CA GLY A 270 4.05 -1.18 -4.51
C GLY A 270 4.72 0.12 -4.94
N ALA A 271 5.07 0.96 -3.97
CA ALA A 271 5.75 2.23 -4.19
C ALA A 271 7.29 2.11 -4.24
N GLU A 272 7.87 0.98 -3.84
CA GLU A 272 9.33 0.81 -3.79
C GLU A 272 9.95 0.83 -5.18
N VAL A 273 9.40 0.06 -6.11
CA VAL A 273 9.97 -0.03 -7.47
C VAL A 273 9.99 1.31 -8.19
N PRO A 274 8.88 2.07 -8.26
CA PRO A 274 8.89 3.36 -8.96
C PRO A 274 9.79 4.41 -8.30
N THR A 275 9.97 4.38 -6.96
CA THR A 275 10.88 5.30 -6.28
C THR A 275 12.34 5.05 -6.65
N PHE A 276 12.79 3.78 -6.70
CA PHE A 276 14.13 3.42 -7.18
C PHE A 276 14.33 3.74 -8.67
N LEU A 277 13.32 3.46 -9.51
CA LEU A 277 13.37 3.79 -10.93
C LEU A 277 13.47 5.30 -11.16
N SER A 278 12.69 6.08 -10.40
CA SER A 278 12.73 7.53 -10.45
C SER A 278 14.12 8.05 -10.05
N TYR A 279 14.70 7.55 -8.96
CA TYR A 279 16.06 7.92 -8.55
C TYR A 279 17.09 7.65 -9.66
N ALA A 280 17.04 6.45 -10.24
CA ALA A 280 17.95 6.06 -11.31
C ALA A 280 17.76 6.92 -12.59
N ALA A 281 16.51 7.27 -12.91
CA ALA A 281 16.19 8.16 -14.03
C ALA A 281 16.71 9.57 -13.77
N GLU A 282 16.47 10.14 -12.58
CA GLU A 282 16.93 11.49 -12.23
C GLU A 282 18.46 11.57 -12.24
N LYS A 283 19.16 10.56 -11.72
CA LYS A 283 20.62 10.49 -11.77
C LYS A 283 21.17 10.51 -13.20
N LYS A 284 20.45 9.93 -14.18
CA LYS A 284 20.85 9.95 -15.60
C LYS A 284 20.48 11.24 -16.32
N LEU A 285 19.39 11.88 -15.91
CA LEU A 285 18.83 13.04 -16.61
C LEU A 285 19.27 14.38 -16.06
N THR A 286 19.85 14.40 -14.85
CA THR A 286 20.35 15.62 -14.23
C THR A 286 21.55 16.18 -14.98
N LYS A 287 21.74 17.50 -14.87
CA LYS A 287 22.96 18.19 -15.31
C LYS A 287 24.10 18.12 -14.27
N HIS A 288 23.80 17.60 -13.07
CA HIS A 288 24.71 17.55 -11.91
C HIS A 288 24.82 16.13 -11.34
N PRO A 289 25.23 15.13 -12.15
CA PRO A 289 25.31 13.74 -11.69
C PRO A 289 26.31 13.52 -10.55
N GLU A 290 27.30 14.42 -10.42
CA GLU A 290 28.32 14.43 -9.37
C GLU A 290 27.77 14.77 -7.97
N GLU A 291 26.57 15.36 -7.88
CA GLU A 291 25.91 15.66 -6.61
C GLU A 291 25.16 14.44 -6.06
N PHE A 292 24.84 13.42 -6.88
CA PHE A 292 24.19 12.20 -6.42
C PHE A 292 25.11 11.42 -5.48
N GLY A 293 24.57 11.05 -4.32
CA GLY A 293 25.32 10.52 -3.18
C GLY A 293 25.92 11.60 -2.28
N LYS A 294 25.60 12.90 -2.53
CA LYS A 294 26.08 14.05 -1.74
C LYS A 294 24.95 15.02 -1.37
N GLY A 295 23.71 14.71 -1.67
CA GLY A 295 22.54 15.53 -1.36
C GLY A 295 21.95 16.23 -2.59
N ALA A 296 21.81 15.53 -3.71
CA ALA A 296 21.15 16.02 -4.92
C ALA A 296 19.65 16.18 -4.68
N ILE A 297 19.09 17.36 -4.93
CA ILE A 297 17.68 17.65 -4.70
C ILE A 297 16.76 16.85 -5.63
N GLU A 298 17.18 16.57 -6.86
CA GLU A 298 16.45 15.73 -7.82
C GLU A 298 16.25 14.29 -7.29
N GLY A 299 17.26 13.80 -6.53
CA GLY A 299 17.20 12.48 -5.88
C GLY A 299 16.25 12.40 -4.68
N VAL A 300 15.68 13.52 -4.25
CA VAL A 300 14.55 13.60 -3.31
C VAL A 300 13.25 13.85 -4.09
N ALA A 301 13.26 14.84 -4.98
CA ALA A 301 12.07 15.31 -5.68
C ALA A 301 11.39 14.23 -6.53
N GLY A 302 12.15 13.50 -7.35
CA GLY A 302 11.62 12.46 -8.22
C GLY A 302 11.07 11.26 -7.44
N PRO A 303 11.83 10.63 -6.54
CA PRO A 303 11.35 9.51 -5.75
C PRO A 303 10.12 9.82 -4.89
N GLU A 304 10.07 11.00 -4.24
CA GLU A 304 8.89 11.38 -3.44
C GLU A 304 7.63 11.56 -4.29
N ALA A 305 7.78 12.16 -5.47
CA ALA A 305 6.69 12.26 -6.42
C ALA A 305 6.23 10.87 -6.88
N ALA A 306 7.16 9.95 -7.18
CA ALA A 306 6.83 8.59 -7.56
C ALA A 306 6.15 7.81 -6.43
N ASN A 307 6.58 8.01 -5.19
CA ASN A 307 5.97 7.43 -4.00
C ASN A 307 4.48 7.81 -3.89
N ASN A 308 4.17 9.09 -3.90
CA ASN A 308 2.79 9.57 -3.71
C ASN A 308 1.90 9.27 -4.93
N ALA A 309 2.43 9.33 -6.15
CA ALA A 309 1.68 8.93 -7.33
C ALA A 309 1.33 7.44 -7.36
N SER A 310 2.21 6.57 -6.82
CA SER A 310 1.95 5.14 -6.74
C SER A 310 0.83 4.81 -5.76
N ALA A 311 0.62 5.63 -4.72
CA ALA A 311 -0.49 5.45 -3.80
C ALA A 311 -1.84 5.58 -4.52
N ALA A 312 -2.03 6.64 -5.33
CA ALA A 312 -3.22 6.78 -6.17
C ALA A 312 -3.33 5.65 -7.20
N GLY A 313 -2.20 5.28 -7.85
CA GLY A 313 -2.16 4.19 -8.81
C GLY A 313 -2.64 2.86 -8.24
N SER A 314 -2.31 2.57 -6.97
CA SER A 314 -2.71 1.32 -6.30
C SER A 314 -4.22 1.22 -6.05
N LEU A 315 -4.94 2.32 -6.03
CA LEU A 315 -6.40 2.34 -5.87
C LEU A 315 -7.12 1.91 -7.16
N VAL A 316 -6.50 2.06 -8.35
CA VAL A 316 -7.12 1.65 -9.62
C VAL A 316 -7.51 0.17 -9.61
N PRO A 317 -6.57 -0.79 -9.48
CA PRO A 317 -6.92 -2.21 -9.45
C PRO A 317 -7.70 -2.59 -8.21
N MET A 318 -7.49 -1.93 -7.07
CA MET A 318 -8.24 -2.21 -5.86
C MET A 318 -9.73 -1.91 -6.04
N LEU A 319 -10.08 -0.75 -6.59
CA LEU A 319 -11.48 -0.35 -6.79
C LEU A 319 -12.13 -1.06 -7.98
N ALA A 320 -11.41 -1.17 -9.12
CA ALA A 320 -11.97 -1.69 -10.37
C ALA A 320 -12.12 -3.21 -10.41
N ILE A 321 -11.18 -3.97 -9.81
CA ILE A 321 -11.16 -5.44 -9.88
C ILE A 321 -10.98 -6.12 -8.52
N GLY A 322 -10.88 -5.35 -7.43
CA GLY A 322 -10.68 -5.90 -6.10
C GLY A 322 -9.29 -6.51 -5.88
N LEU A 323 -8.26 -6.00 -6.58
CA LEU A 323 -6.89 -6.49 -6.52
C LEU A 323 -5.97 -5.49 -5.78
N PRO A 324 -5.49 -5.82 -4.57
CA PRO A 324 -4.57 -4.96 -3.85
C PRO A 324 -3.14 -5.12 -4.38
N THR A 325 -2.45 -4.01 -4.64
CA THR A 325 -1.05 -3.97 -5.10
C THR A 325 -0.08 -3.54 -3.99
N THR A 326 -0.60 -2.99 -2.89
CA THR A 326 0.17 -2.54 -1.73
C THR A 326 -0.42 -3.10 -0.43
N ALA A 327 0.36 -3.08 0.65
CA ALA A 327 -0.13 -3.50 1.97
C ALA A 327 -1.31 -2.64 2.45
N VAL A 328 -1.27 -1.32 2.19
CA VAL A 328 -2.37 -0.41 2.56
C VAL A 328 -3.63 -0.74 1.75
N ALA A 329 -3.49 -0.91 0.43
CA ALA A 329 -4.61 -1.31 -0.43
C ALA A 329 -5.21 -2.65 0.00
N ALA A 330 -4.38 -3.61 0.47
CA ALA A 330 -4.87 -4.88 1.00
C ALA A 330 -5.70 -4.71 2.28
N VAL A 331 -5.24 -3.87 3.21
CA VAL A 331 -6.02 -3.56 4.43
C VAL A 331 -7.29 -2.76 4.11
N MET A 332 -7.23 -1.82 3.16
CA MET A 332 -8.42 -1.11 2.69
C MET A 332 -9.42 -2.06 2.01
N LEU A 333 -8.93 -3.04 1.25
CA LEU A 333 -9.79 -4.07 0.66
C LEU A 333 -10.49 -4.89 1.75
N ALA A 334 -9.78 -5.28 2.81
CA ALA A 334 -10.36 -5.93 3.98
C ALA A 334 -11.41 -5.04 4.67
N ALA A 335 -11.16 -3.72 4.73
CA ALA A 335 -12.12 -2.77 5.25
C ALA A 335 -13.41 -2.75 4.40
N PHE A 336 -13.31 -2.73 3.08
CA PHE A 336 -14.49 -2.83 2.21
C PHE A 336 -15.31 -4.08 2.51
N GLU A 337 -14.65 -5.24 2.63
CA GLU A 337 -15.32 -6.51 2.95
C GLU A 337 -16.01 -6.50 4.30
N SER A 338 -15.40 -5.91 5.33
CA SER A 338 -15.97 -5.82 6.66
C SER A 338 -17.19 -4.90 6.76
N TYR A 339 -17.31 -3.93 5.84
CA TYR A 339 -18.52 -3.13 5.64
C TYR A 339 -19.55 -3.81 4.72
N GLY A 340 -19.30 -5.04 4.28
CA GLY A 340 -20.17 -5.76 3.35
C GLY A 340 -20.12 -5.25 1.91
N ILE A 341 -19.18 -4.38 1.59
CA ILE A 341 -18.98 -3.79 0.26
C ILE A 341 -17.93 -4.59 -0.49
N GLN A 342 -18.21 -4.99 -1.72
CA GLN A 342 -17.29 -5.77 -2.55
C GLN A 342 -16.65 -4.88 -3.62
N PRO A 343 -15.35 -4.53 -3.51
CA PRO A 343 -14.62 -3.88 -4.58
C PRO A 343 -14.56 -4.76 -5.83
N GLY A 344 -14.68 -4.12 -6.97
CA GLY A 344 -14.76 -4.77 -8.27
C GLY A 344 -15.57 -3.93 -9.26
N PRO A 345 -15.82 -4.43 -10.48
CA PRO A 345 -16.42 -3.62 -11.53
C PRO A 345 -17.81 -3.07 -11.17
N LEU A 346 -18.60 -3.81 -10.40
CA LEU A 346 -19.94 -3.36 -9.98
C LEU A 346 -19.93 -2.34 -8.83
N LEU A 347 -18.77 -2.05 -8.22
CA LEU A 347 -18.68 -1.09 -7.11
C LEU A 347 -19.10 0.32 -7.54
N PHE A 348 -18.73 0.72 -8.76
CA PHE A 348 -19.03 2.05 -9.29
C PHE A 348 -20.52 2.25 -9.59
N GLU A 349 -21.24 1.17 -9.88
CA GLU A 349 -22.70 1.20 -10.10
C GLU A 349 -23.47 1.11 -8.79
N ARG A 350 -23.02 0.28 -7.83
CA ARG A 350 -23.73 0.01 -6.58
C ARG A 350 -23.50 1.10 -5.53
N GLU A 351 -22.29 1.64 -5.47
CA GLU A 351 -21.86 2.59 -4.45
C GLU A 351 -21.19 3.83 -5.08
N PRO A 352 -21.82 4.51 -6.05
CA PRO A 352 -21.20 5.61 -6.78
C PRO A 352 -20.82 6.77 -5.85
N ILE A 353 -21.68 7.13 -4.89
CA ILE A 353 -21.43 8.22 -3.94
C ILE A 353 -20.18 7.93 -3.11
N LEU A 354 -20.05 6.72 -2.58
CA LEU A 354 -18.87 6.31 -1.80
C LEU A 354 -17.60 6.44 -2.62
N VAL A 355 -17.58 5.85 -3.83
CA VAL A 355 -16.37 5.81 -4.66
C VAL A 355 -15.95 7.21 -5.10
N TRP A 356 -16.87 8.02 -5.59
CA TRP A 356 -16.54 9.35 -6.07
C TRP A 356 -16.24 10.33 -4.94
N THR A 357 -16.85 10.16 -3.76
CA THR A 357 -16.47 10.91 -2.55
C THR A 357 -15.08 10.50 -2.06
N LEU A 358 -14.75 9.21 -2.09
CA LEU A 358 -13.40 8.73 -1.80
C LEU A 358 -12.37 9.38 -2.74
N ILE A 359 -12.62 9.39 -4.06
CA ILE A 359 -11.73 10.01 -5.04
C ILE A 359 -11.62 11.53 -4.79
N ALA A 360 -12.72 12.21 -4.53
CA ALA A 360 -12.73 13.64 -4.19
C ALA A 360 -11.93 13.90 -2.89
N SER A 361 -12.01 13.00 -1.91
CA SER A 361 -11.26 13.11 -0.66
C SER A 361 -9.75 13.07 -0.85
N LEU A 362 -9.25 12.40 -1.89
CA LEU A 362 -7.82 12.38 -2.21
C LEU A 362 -7.31 13.75 -2.67
N PHE A 363 -8.10 14.51 -3.45
CA PHE A 363 -7.74 15.89 -3.80
C PHE A 363 -7.70 16.80 -2.58
N LEU A 364 -8.73 16.71 -1.73
CA LEU A 364 -8.78 17.45 -0.47
C LEU A 364 -7.63 17.04 0.45
N GLY A 365 -7.38 15.74 0.57
CA GLY A 365 -6.27 15.20 1.36
C GLY A 365 -4.92 15.72 0.91
N ASN A 366 -4.64 15.74 -0.39
CA ASN A 366 -3.41 16.33 -0.93
C ASN A 366 -3.25 17.80 -0.58
N LEU A 367 -4.34 18.60 -0.65
CA LEU A 367 -4.32 20.00 -0.27
C LEU A 367 -4.04 20.17 1.22
N LEU A 368 -4.74 19.41 2.07
CA LEU A 368 -4.54 19.41 3.51
C LEU A 368 -3.11 19.00 3.88
N LEU A 369 -2.55 17.99 3.20
CA LEU A 369 -1.17 17.55 3.41
C LEU A 369 -0.17 18.65 3.11
N LEU A 370 -0.33 19.38 2.02
CA LEU A 370 0.56 20.50 1.70
C LEU A 370 0.47 21.59 2.78
N VAL A 371 -0.77 21.99 3.14
CA VAL A 371 -1.02 23.06 4.13
C VAL A 371 -0.54 22.67 5.53
N LEU A 372 -0.69 21.40 5.92
CA LEU A 372 -0.29 20.93 7.25
C LEU A 372 1.20 20.58 7.32
N ASN A 373 1.77 19.99 6.29
CA ASN A 373 3.14 19.49 6.39
C ASN A 373 4.19 20.56 6.08
N LEU A 374 3.95 21.45 5.13
CA LEU A 374 4.94 22.45 4.77
C LEU A 374 5.23 23.43 5.93
N PRO A 375 4.23 24.14 6.51
CA PRO A 375 4.48 25.05 7.63
C PRO A 375 4.72 24.33 8.95
N LEU A 376 4.13 23.14 9.18
CA LEU A 376 4.22 22.42 10.44
C LEU A 376 5.34 21.38 10.49
N ALA A 377 6.22 21.33 9.49
CA ALA A 377 7.35 20.39 9.46
C ALA A 377 8.18 20.39 10.78
N PRO A 378 8.46 21.54 11.42
CA PRO A 378 9.12 21.56 12.72
C PRO A 378 8.29 20.95 13.86
N ALA A 379 6.95 21.04 13.77
CA ALA A 379 6.05 20.42 14.74
C ALA A 379 6.03 18.89 14.58
N TRP A 380 5.94 18.41 13.36
CA TRP A 380 6.03 16.98 13.05
C TRP A 380 7.36 16.38 13.52
N ALA A 381 8.46 17.09 13.34
CA ALA A 381 9.77 16.63 13.82
C ALA A 381 9.83 16.45 15.35
N ARG A 382 8.96 17.13 16.13
CA ARG A 382 8.88 16.92 17.59
C ARG A 382 8.29 15.57 17.97
N LEU A 383 7.42 14.98 17.13
CA LEU A 383 6.85 13.65 17.37
C LEU A 383 7.94 12.57 17.42
N LEU A 384 9.06 12.79 16.71
CA LEU A 384 10.22 11.88 16.73
C LEU A 384 10.88 11.74 18.12
N ARG A 385 10.55 12.63 19.05
CA ARG A 385 11.05 12.63 20.45
C ARG A 385 10.19 11.76 21.37
N ILE A 386 9.02 11.30 20.93
CA ILE A 386 8.12 10.46 21.75
C ILE A 386 8.83 9.12 22.03
N PRO A 387 8.94 8.70 23.30
CA PRO A 387 9.55 7.42 23.63
C PRO A 387 8.75 6.26 23.05
N ARG A 388 9.41 5.38 22.31
CA ARG A 388 8.80 4.27 21.58
C ARG A 388 7.95 3.34 22.43
N HIS A 389 8.35 3.08 23.69
CA HIS A 389 7.63 2.19 24.58
C HIS A 389 6.18 2.62 24.86
N TYR A 390 5.91 3.93 24.98
CA TYR A 390 4.53 4.41 25.15
C TYR A 390 3.68 4.19 23.90
N LEU A 391 4.25 4.45 22.72
CA LEU A 391 3.56 4.26 21.44
C LEU A 391 3.14 2.80 21.26
N TYR A 392 4.07 1.86 21.45
CA TYR A 392 3.78 0.45 21.21
C TYR A 392 2.90 -0.18 22.29
N ALA A 393 2.96 0.30 23.54
CA ALA A 393 2.00 -0.08 24.57
C ALA A 393 0.57 0.35 24.20
N GLY A 394 0.41 1.59 23.71
CA GLY A 394 -0.88 2.08 23.20
C GLY A 394 -1.37 1.26 22.01
N ILE A 395 -0.50 0.93 21.05
CA ILE A 395 -0.83 0.10 19.90
C ILE A 395 -1.35 -1.27 20.32
N LEU A 396 -0.66 -1.96 21.23
CA LEU A 396 -1.10 -3.27 21.74
C LEU A 396 -2.46 -3.19 22.43
N PHE A 397 -2.68 -2.14 23.22
CA PHE A 397 -3.96 -1.91 23.90
C PHE A 397 -5.10 -1.73 22.88
N PHE A 398 -4.95 -0.80 21.93
CA PHE A 398 -5.98 -0.54 20.92
C PHE A 398 -6.16 -1.71 19.95
N ALA A 399 -5.09 -2.43 19.60
CA ALA A 399 -5.16 -3.65 18.80
C ALA A 399 -6.02 -4.73 19.47
N SER A 400 -5.81 -4.95 20.78
CA SER A 400 -6.57 -5.92 21.56
C SER A 400 -8.05 -5.52 21.70
N MET A 401 -8.31 -4.25 22.02
CA MET A 401 -9.68 -3.74 22.09
C MET A 401 -10.38 -3.83 20.73
N GLY A 402 -9.68 -3.41 19.65
CA GLY A 402 -10.21 -3.43 18.30
C GLY A 402 -10.53 -4.86 17.84
N ALA A 403 -9.60 -5.79 17.97
CA ALA A 403 -9.83 -7.19 17.59
C ALA A 403 -11.03 -7.81 18.32
N TYR A 404 -11.17 -7.54 19.61
CA TYR A 404 -12.33 -8.00 20.39
C TYR A 404 -13.63 -7.33 19.93
N ALA A 405 -13.58 -6.05 19.58
CA ALA A 405 -14.78 -5.29 19.18
C ALA A 405 -15.39 -5.77 17.85
N VAL A 406 -14.60 -6.42 16.97
CA VAL A 406 -15.08 -6.92 15.67
C VAL A 406 -16.19 -7.95 15.82
N ASN A 407 -15.95 -9.00 16.62
CA ASN A 407 -16.86 -10.14 16.75
C ASN A 407 -17.27 -10.43 18.19
N ALA A 408 -16.73 -9.72 19.18
CA ALA A 408 -16.89 -9.99 20.61
C ALA A 408 -16.51 -11.43 21.02
N LYS A 409 -15.61 -12.08 20.28
CA LYS A 409 -15.16 -13.45 20.53
C LYS A 409 -13.82 -13.45 21.28
N PRO A 410 -13.68 -14.10 22.45
CA PRO A 410 -12.39 -14.22 23.13
C PRO A 410 -11.32 -14.92 22.28
N LEU A 411 -11.73 -15.81 21.37
CA LEU A 411 -10.82 -16.49 20.43
C LEU A 411 -10.06 -15.50 19.58
N ASP A 412 -10.67 -14.38 19.18
CA ASP A 412 -10.02 -13.36 18.35
C ASP A 412 -8.79 -12.74 19.05
N LEU A 413 -8.78 -12.64 20.38
CA LEU A 413 -7.61 -12.21 21.15
C LEU A 413 -6.47 -13.24 21.11
N VAL A 414 -6.81 -14.53 21.16
CA VAL A 414 -5.82 -15.62 21.02
C VAL A 414 -5.25 -15.61 19.61
N LEU A 415 -6.12 -15.52 18.60
CA LEU A 415 -5.71 -15.42 17.20
C LEU A 415 -4.84 -14.18 16.96
N LEU A 416 -5.22 -13.04 17.53
CA LEU A 416 -4.45 -11.80 17.44
C LEU A 416 -3.01 -11.99 17.96
N LEU A 417 -2.86 -12.65 19.11
CA LEU A 417 -1.53 -12.94 19.67
C LEU A 417 -0.74 -13.92 18.78
N LEU A 418 -1.37 -15.01 18.32
CA LEU A 418 -0.71 -15.99 17.43
C LEU A 418 -0.29 -15.36 16.11
N LEU A 419 -1.15 -14.56 15.51
CA LEU A 419 -0.85 -13.82 14.29
C LEU A 419 0.23 -12.76 14.53
N GLY A 420 0.22 -12.11 15.69
CA GLY A 420 1.29 -11.19 16.10
C GLY A 420 2.65 -11.88 16.23
N LEU A 421 2.68 -13.05 16.84
CA LEU A 421 3.90 -13.88 16.92
C LEU A 421 4.34 -14.34 15.52
N LEU A 422 3.41 -14.71 14.66
CA LEU A 422 3.70 -15.03 13.26
C LEU A 422 4.31 -13.82 12.54
N GLY A 423 3.72 -12.64 12.66
CA GLY A 423 4.24 -11.39 12.07
C GLY A 423 5.64 -11.04 12.57
N PHE A 424 5.86 -11.17 13.87
CA PHE A 424 7.20 -11.02 14.49
C PHE A 424 8.20 -12.01 13.89
N GLY A 425 7.83 -13.30 13.79
CA GLY A 425 8.67 -14.34 13.20
C GLY A 425 8.98 -14.08 11.74
N MET A 426 7.96 -13.70 10.95
CA MET A 426 8.13 -13.34 9.54
C MET A 426 9.17 -12.23 9.38
N ARG A 427 9.05 -11.16 10.18
CA ARG A 427 10.00 -10.06 10.14
C ARG A 427 11.42 -10.50 10.56
N ARG A 428 11.53 -11.31 11.59
CA ARG A 428 12.81 -11.83 12.09
C ARG A 428 13.56 -12.64 11.03
N PHE A 429 12.83 -13.46 10.26
CA PHE A 429 13.41 -14.35 9.28
C PHE A 429 13.34 -13.81 7.85
N GLY A 430 12.90 -12.56 7.66
CA GLY A 430 12.86 -11.88 6.36
C GLY A 430 11.81 -12.44 5.40
N PHE A 431 10.66 -12.90 5.91
CA PHE A 431 9.50 -13.26 5.12
C PHE A 431 8.66 -12.03 4.82
N PRO A 432 8.27 -11.77 3.58
CA PRO A 432 7.42 -10.62 3.24
C PRO A 432 5.98 -10.84 3.72
N VAL A 433 5.39 -9.81 4.33
CA VAL A 433 4.04 -9.88 4.91
C VAL A 433 2.94 -9.74 3.86
N LEU A 434 3.13 -8.92 2.83
CA LEU A 434 2.09 -8.66 1.83
C LEU A 434 1.60 -9.92 1.10
N PRO A 435 2.45 -10.87 0.67
CA PRO A 435 1.96 -12.11 0.07
C PRO A 435 1.02 -12.91 0.99
N LEU A 436 1.28 -12.92 2.31
CA LEU A 436 0.38 -13.57 3.28
C LEU A 436 -0.99 -12.89 3.27
N ILE A 437 -1.07 -11.57 3.40
CA ILE A 437 -2.35 -10.84 3.44
C ILE A 437 -3.11 -11.01 2.12
N VAL A 438 -2.40 -10.93 0.98
CA VAL A 438 -3.00 -11.18 -0.33
C VAL A 438 -3.54 -12.61 -0.42
N GLY A 439 -2.82 -13.60 0.12
CA GLY A 439 -3.29 -14.99 0.21
C GLY A 439 -4.57 -15.14 1.02
N VAL A 440 -4.65 -14.46 2.17
CA VAL A 440 -5.85 -14.49 3.03
C VAL A 440 -7.06 -13.90 2.30
N ILE A 441 -6.92 -12.74 1.67
CA ILE A 441 -8.03 -12.00 1.04
C ILE A 441 -8.42 -12.62 -0.29
N LEU A 442 -7.45 -12.88 -1.17
CA LEU A 442 -7.73 -13.36 -2.54
C LEU A 442 -7.83 -14.88 -2.64
N GLY A 443 -7.35 -15.64 -1.67
CA GLY A 443 -7.40 -17.10 -1.68
C GLY A 443 -8.83 -17.65 -1.88
N PRO A 444 -9.78 -17.30 -1.01
CA PRO A 444 -11.18 -17.73 -1.16
C PRO A 444 -11.82 -17.28 -2.47
N ARG A 445 -11.47 -16.08 -2.96
CA ARG A 445 -11.96 -15.55 -4.24
C ARG A 445 -11.39 -16.33 -5.42
N ALA A 446 -10.07 -16.62 -5.40
CA ALA A 446 -9.41 -17.40 -6.43
C ALA A 446 -9.98 -18.82 -6.49
N GLU A 447 -10.18 -19.47 -5.35
CA GLU A 447 -10.85 -20.77 -5.29
C GLU A 447 -12.25 -20.73 -5.91
N LEU A 448 -13.06 -19.72 -5.54
CA LEU A 448 -14.41 -19.58 -6.08
C LEU A 448 -14.41 -19.41 -7.60
N GLN A 449 -13.54 -18.54 -8.13
CA GLN A 449 -13.44 -18.31 -9.58
C GLN A 449 -12.91 -19.53 -10.32
N GLY A 450 -11.90 -20.23 -9.78
CA GLY A 450 -11.38 -21.47 -10.34
C GLY A 450 -12.45 -22.57 -10.38
N ARG A 451 -13.21 -22.78 -9.29
CA ARG A 451 -14.30 -23.74 -9.24
C ARG A 451 -15.42 -23.41 -10.22
N ARG A 452 -15.82 -22.12 -10.33
CA ARG A 452 -16.82 -21.68 -11.32
C ARG A 452 -16.36 -21.95 -12.74
N SER A 453 -15.08 -21.68 -13.04
CA SER A 453 -14.51 -21.97 -14.35
C SER A 453 -14.57 -23.45 -14.70
N LEU A 454 -14.22 -24.32 -13.73
CA LEU A 454 -14.31 -25.79 -13.92
C LEU A 454 -15.77 -26.26 -14.05
N GLN A 455 -16.69 -25.70 -13.29
CA GLN A 455 -18.13 -26.04 -13.40
C GLN A 455 -18.69 -25.67 -14.78
N LEU A 456 -18.31 -24.49 -15.31
CA LEU A 456 -18.76 -24.04 -16.64
C LEU A 456 -18.21 -24.91 -17.78
N SER A 457 -17.06 -25.56 -17.57
CA SER A 457 -16.43 -26.46 -18.56
C SER A 457 -16.75 -27.94 -18.35
N GLY A 458 -17.69 -28.28 -17.47
CA GLY A 458 -18.03 -29.67 -17.16
C GLY A 458 -16.94 -30.43 -16.40
N GLY A 459 -16.05 -29.72 -15.70
CA GLY A 459 -14.94 -30.30 -14.94
C GLY A 459 -13.61 -30.37 -15.70
N GLU A 460 -13.55 -29.92 -16.95
CA GLU A 460 -12.33 -29.90 -17.73
C GLU A 460 -11.36 -28.80 -17.29
N LEU A 461 -10.07 -29.11 -17.17
CA LEU A 461 -9.03 -28.13 -16.83
C LEU A 461 -8.85 -27.03 -17.89
N SER A 462 -9.23 -27.30 -19.15
CA SER A 462 -9.30 -26.31 -20.22
C SER A 462 -10.19 -25.12 -19.87
N GLY A 463 -11.20 -25.31 -19.02
CA GLY A 463 -12.08 -24.26 -18.52
C GLY A 463 -11.39 -23.17 -17.68
N LEU A 464 -10.20 -23.45 -17.15
CA LEU A 464 -9.39 -22.42 -16.47
C LEU A 464 -8.76 -21.43 -17.45
N ILE A 465 -8.82 -21.71 -18.76
CA ILE A 465 -8.24 -20.90 -19.83
C ILE A 465 -9.37 -20.59 -20.82
N GLY A 466 -10.18 -19.59 -20.48
CA GLY A 466 -11.47 -19.39 -21.16
C GLY A 466 -11.51 -18.29 -22.24
N GLY A 467 -10.41 -17.59 -22.53
CA GLY A 467 -10.45 -16.50 -23.49
C GLY A 467 -9.11 -15.80 -23.73
N PRO A 468 -9.09 -14.77 -24.61
CA PRO A 468 -7.85 -14.07 -24.98
C PRO A 468 -7.11 -13.46 -23.79
N VAL A 469 -7.85 -12.99 -22.77
CA VAL A 469 -7.29 -12.36 -21.57
C VAL A 469 -6.57 -13.40 -20.72
N SER A 470 -7.22 -14.52 -20.40
CA SER A 470 -6.59 -15.60 -19.63
C SER A 470 -5.40 -16.21 -20.37
N TYR A 471 -5.45 -16.41 -21.71
CA TYR A 471 -4.30 -16.84 -22.51
C TYR A 471 -3.11 -15.88 -22.36
N THR A 472 -3.37 -14.57 -22.50
CA THR A 472 -2.33 -13.56 -22.39
C THR A 472 -1.70 -13.57 -20.99
N ILE A 473 -2.52 -13.66 -19.94
CA ILE A 473 -2.06 -13.66 -18.55
C ILE A 473 -1.20 -14.91 -18.28
N TYR A 474 -1.63 -16.10 -18.69
CA TYR A 474 -0.83 -17.32 -18.51
C TYR A 474 0.46 -17.30 -19.32
N ALA A 475 0.48 -16.67 -20.50
CA ALA A 475 1.71 -16.45 -21.26
C ALA A 475 2.68 -15.53 -20.49
N ILE A 476 2.17 -14.46 -19.86
CA ILE A 476 2.97 -13.58 -18.99
C ILE A 476 3.51 -14.36 -17.78
N ILE A 477 2.67 -15.16 -17.11
CA ILE A 477 3.08 -16.00 -15.98
C ILE A 477 4.20 -16.96 -16.42
N ALA A 478 4.03 -17.66 -17.55
CA ALA A 478 5.03 -18.55 -18.09
C ALA A 478 6.34 -17.83 -18.40
N LEU A 479 6.27 -16.65 -19.03
CA LEU A 479 7.44 -15.84 -19.32
C LEU A 479 8.19 -15.43 -18.03
N ILE A 480 7.49 -15.00 -17.00
CA ILE A 480 8.09 -14.62 -15.71
C ILE A 480 8.80 -15.82 -15.05
N LEU A 481 8.17 -16.99 -15.09
CA LEU A 481 8.73 -18.21 -14.48
C LEU A 481 9.93 -18.75 -15.28
N LEU A 482 9.86 -18.72 -16.62
CA LEU A 482 10.89 -19.21 -17.49
C LEU A 482 12.06 -18.22 -17.71
N TRP A 483 11.86 -16.93 -17.43
CA TRP A 483 12.86 -15.90 -17.65
C TRP A 483 14.25 -16.20 -17.06
N PRO A 484 14.39 -16.75 -15.82
CA PRO A 484 15.69 -17.12 -15.28
C PRO A 484 16.40 -18.22 -16.06
N LEU A 485 15.62 -19.12 -16.68
CA LEU A 485 16.15 -20.19 -17.55
C LEU A 485 16.54 -19.61 -18.92
N LEU A 486 15.69 -18.77 -19.50
CA LEU A 486 15.94 -18.13 -20.79
C LEU A 486 17.20 -17.27 -20.77
N ARG A 487 17.45 -16.54 -19.67
CA ARG A 487 18.69 -15.74 -19.49
C ARG A 487 19.98 -16.57 -19.49
N ARG A 488 19.92 -17.89 -19.27
CA ARG A 488 21.07 -18.80 -19.31
C ARG A 488 21.38 -19.30 -20.72
N LEU A 489 20.48 -19.08 -21.67
CA LEU A 489 20.70 -19.46 -23.06
C LEU A 489 21.81 -18.61 -23.69
N PRO A 490 22.68 -19.16 -24.52
CA PRO A 490 23.82 -18.45 -25.11
C PRO A 490 23.44 -17.25 -25.95
N ILE A 491 22.19 -17.17 -26.40
CA ILE A 491 21.64 -16.03 -27.16
C ILE A 491 21.59 -14.75 -26.33
N PHE A 492 21.48 -14.85 -24.99
CA PHE A 492 21.40 -13.71 -24.06
C PHE A 492 22.68 -13.47 -23.27
N THR A 493 23.66 -14.36 -23.35
CA THR A 493 24.99 -14.16 -22.75
C THR A 493 25.86 -13.39 -23.72
N LYS A 494 26.16 -12.11 -23.41
CA LYS A 494 27.19 -11.36 -24.14
C LYS A 494 28.50 -12.17 -24.13
N PRO A 495 29.19 -12.34 -25.29
CA PRO A 495 30.50 -12.96 -25.30
C PRO A 495 31.41 -12.20 -24.33
N ARG A 496 32.03 -12.91 -23.39
CA ARG A 496 33.10 -12.35 -22.56
C ARG A 496 34.17 -11.81 -23.52
N ARG A 497 34.38 -10.49 -23.51
CA ARG A 497 35.56 -9.92 -24.19
C ARG A 497 36.78 -10.57 -23.53
N PRO A 498 37.70 -11.14 -24.30
CA PRO A 498 38.98 -11.59 -23.75
C PRO A 498 39.71 -10.36 -23.18
N ALA A 499 40.39 -10.55 -22.03
CA ALA A 499 41.14 -9.55 -21.28
C ALA A 499 42.33 -9.04 -22.05
#